data_39891f06454c934e48671f8763d31492
#
_entry.id   39891f06454c934e48671f8763d31492
#
_cell.length_a   1.000
_cell.length_b   1.000
_cell.length_c   1.000
_cell.angle_alpha   90.00
_cell.angle_beta   90.00
_cell.angle_gamma   90.00
#
_symmetry.space_group_name_H-M   'P 1'
#
loop_
_entity.id
_entity.type
_entity.pdbx_description
1 polymer ?
#
loop_
_entity_poly.entity_id
_entity_poly.type
_entity_poly.pdbx_seq_one_letter_code
_entity_poly.pdbx_strand_id
1 'polypeptide(L)'
;MKVLKKITILVLVVAMAFSVNVTGTFTESVKAATEFQIISPTNESIVGAGHVYIDWNNPTSGTVSKYNIYIDGNYVTSTNTNRYDYYTTSVKYHTTWIEAVLSNGSKEYTKTVKFGVSKKGLAVNDNMGRRLDPV
;
A
#
# COMPACT_ATOMS: atom_id res chain seq x y z
N MET A 1 47.80 0.31 -28.54
CA MET A 1 47.68 -1.17 -28.52
C MET A 1 47.98 -1.80 -27.17
N LYS A 2 48.74 -1.21 -26.28
CA LYS A 2 48.98 -1.75 -24.92
C LYS A 2 47.78 -1.68 -23.97
N VAL A 3 46.85 -0.75 -24.19
CA VAL A 3 45.64 -0.56 -23.36
C VAL A 3 44.60 -1.64 -23.61
N LEU A 4 44.46 -2.10 -24.87
CA LEU A 4 43.48 -3.15 -25.21
C LEU A 4 43.79 -4.52 -24.56
N LYS A 5 45.09 -4.86 -24.42
CA LYS A 5 45.48 -6.10 -23.77
C LYS A 5 45.16 -6.14 -22.27
N LYS A 6 45.23 -5.01 -21.59
CA LYS A 6 44.87 -4.92 -20.17
C LYS A 6 43.37 -5.03 -19.91
N ILE A 7 42.55 -4.51 -20.82
CA ILE A 7 41.09 -4.61 -20.72
C ILE A 7 40.62 -6.06 -20.96
N THR A 8 41.24 -6.76 -21.92
CA THR A 8 40.90 -8.15 -22.21
C THR A 8 41.22 -9.09 -21.03
N ILE A 9 42.32 -8.84 -20.34
CA ILE A 9 42.69 -9.63 -19.16
C ILE A 9 41.75 -9.36 -17.98
N LEU A 10 41.29 -8.11 -17.82
CA LEU A 10 40.37 -7.74 -16.74
C LEU A 10 38.99 -8.38 -16.96
N VAL A 11 38.48 -8.40 -18.21
CA VAL A 11 37.23 -9.04 -18.56
C VAL A 11 37.31 -10.56 -18.35
N LEU A 12 38.45 -11.18 -18.66
CA LEU A 12 38.62 -12.61 -18.47
C LEU A 12 38.67 -13.01 -16.99
N VAL A 13 39.31 -12.18 -16.14
CA VAL A 13 39.36 -12.42 -14.70
C VAL A 13 37.96 -12.27 -14.07
N VAL A 14 37.16 -11.30 -14.49
CA VAL A 14 35.78 -11.14 -14.02
C VAL A 14 34.91 -12.32 -14.48
N ALA A 15 35.08 -12.82 -15.72
CA ALA A 15 34.37 -14.00 -16.19
C ALA A 15 34.74 -15.29 -15.44
N MET A 16 35.99 -15.43 -15.01
CA MET A 16 36.40 -16.60 -14.21
C MET A 16 35.95 -16.52 -12.75
N ALA A 17 35.72 -15.33 -12.20
CA ALA A 17 35.22 -15.19 -10.84
C ALA A 17 33.73 -15.59 -10.70
N PHE A 18 32.98 -15.62 -11.80
CA PHE A 18 31.60 -16.07 -11.82
C PHE A 18 31.38 -17.58 -12.04
N SER A 19 32.43 -18.33 -12.26
CA SER A 19 32.37 -19.80 -12.41
C SER A 19 32.55 -20.57 -11.10
N VAL A 20 32.40 -19.91 -9.96
CA VAL A 20 32.25 -20.62 -8.69
C VAL A 20 30.87 -21.27 -8.70
N ASN A 21 30.87 -22.60 -8.90
CA ASN A 21 29.68 -23.40 -8.68
C ASN A 21 29.23 -23.24 -7.22
N VAL A 22 28.43 -22.26 -6.93
CA VAL A 22 27.68 -22.19 -5.68
C VAL A 22 26.57 -23.22 -5.78
N THR A 23 26.86 -24.47 -5.47
CA THR A 23 25.88 -25.52 -5.23
C THR A 23 25.23 -25.34 -3.85
N GLY A 24 24.99 -24.12 -3.46
CA GLY A 24 24.13 -23.76 -2.36
C GLY A 24 22.81 -23.28 -2.95
N THR A 25 21.75 -24.04 -2.77
CA THR A 25 20.39 -23.51 -3.00
C THR A 25 20.15 -22.43 -1.98
N PHE A 26 20.55 -21.18 -2.29
CA PHE A 26 20.04 -20.02 -1.60
C PHE A 26 18.59 -19.86 -2.01
N THR A 27 17.72 -20.61 -1.37
CA THR A 27 16.32 -20.23 -1.30
C THR A 27 16.22 -19.10 -0.26
N GLU A 28 16.79 -17.94 -0.57
CA GLU A 28 16.31 -16.75 0.08
C GLU A 28 14.85 -16.62 -0.35
N SER A 29 13.97 -17.00 0.55
CA SER A 29 12.59 -16.58 0.48
C SER A 29 12.61 -15.06 0.50
N VAL A 30 12.64 -14.43 -0.67
CA VAL A 30 12.42 -13.01 -0.79
C VAL A 30 10.98 -12.81 -0.33
N LYS A 31 10.84 -12.54 0.98
CA LYS A 31 9.57 -12.05 1.50
C LYS A 31 9.27 -10.78 0.71
N ALA A 32 8.32 -10.88 -0.22
CA ALA A 32 7.88 -9.72 -0.98
C ALA A 32 7.60 -8.61 0.02
N ALA A 33 8.32 -7.50 -0.08
CA ALA A 33 8.08 -6.35 0.76
C ALA A 33 6.62 -5.96 0.56
N THR A 34 5.83 -5.98 1.64
CA THR A 34 4.42 -5.60 1.57
C THR A 34 4.36 -4.13 1.20
N GLU A 35 3.82 -3.82 0.02
CA GLU A 35 3.67 -2.43 -0.45
C GLU A 35 2.90 -1.61 0.61
N PHE A 36 3.31 -0.36 0.84
CA PHE A 36 2.57 0.56 1.70
C PHE A 36 1.22 0.89 1.06
N GLN A 37 0.13 0.41 1.66
CA GLN A 37 -1.20 0.48 1.06
C GLN A 37 -2.31 0.58 2.10
N ILE A 38 -3.46 1.10 1.66
CA ILE A 38 -4.71 1.06 2.42
C ILE A 38 -5.27 -0.38 2.33
N ILE A 39 -5.63 -0.92 3.47
CA ILE A 39 -6.22 -2.27 3.63
C ILE A 39 -7.74 -2.19 3.63
N SER A 40 -8.29 -1.16 4.26
CA SER A 40 -9.73 -0.88 4.34
C SER A 40 -9.99 0.62 4.25
N PRO A 41 -11.03 1.06 3.54
CA PRO A 41 -11.84 0.30 2.60
C PRO A 41 -11.03 -0.15 1.39
N THR A 42 -11.45 -1.22 0.71
CA THR A 42 -10.81 -1.65 -0.55
C THR A 42 -11.27 -0.76 -1.71
N ASN A 43 -10.43 -0.68 -2.75
CA ASN A 43 -10.76 0.12 -3.92
C ASN A 43 -12.09 -0.33 -4.56
N GLU A 44 -12.94 0.63 -4.95
CA GLU A 44 -14.28 0.45 -5.51
C GLU A 44 -15.30 -0.23 -4.57
N SER A 45 -14.98 -0.44 -3.28
CA SER A 45 -15.92 -0.98 -2.31
C SER A 45 -17.02 0.02 -1.94
N ILE A 46 -18.13 -0.49 -1.45
CA ILE A 46 -19.26 0.30 -0.91
C ILE A 46 -19.35 0.05 0.60
N VAL A 47 -19.35 1.12 1.37
CA VAL A 47 -19.51 1.10 2.83
C VAL A 47 -20.77 1.82 3.26
N GLY A 48 -21.25 1.54 4.47
CA GLY A 48 -22.40 2.27 5.04
C GLY A 48 -22.02 3.68 5.48
N ALA A 49 -22.98 4.61 5.39
CA ALA A 49 -22.84 5.94 5.98
C ALA A 49 -22.67 5.86 7.50
N GLY A 50 -21.89 6.74 8.09
CA GLY A 50 -21.53 6.75 9.50
C GLY A 50 -20.01 6.67 9.68
N HIS A 51 -19.56 5.79 10.54
CA HIS A 51 -18.14 5.54 10.80
C HIS A 51 -17.54 4.63 9.73
N VAL A 52 -16.57 5.15 9.00
CA VAL A 52 -15.77 4.43 8.01
C VAL A 52 -14.35 4.33 8.54
N TYR A 53 -13.91 3.11 8.85
CA TYR A 53 -12.54 2.89 9.32
C TYR A 53 -11.59 2.77 8.13
N ILE A 54 -10.65 3.69 8.06
CA ILE A 54 -9.57 3.67 7.08
C ILE A 54 -8.36 3.04 7.76
N ASP A 55 -7.97 1.85 7.32
CA ASP A 55 -6.85 1.09 7.86
C ASP A 55 -5.75 0.93 6.79
N TRP A 56 -4.49 0.96 7.20
CA TRP A 56 -3.34 0.77 6.32
C TRP A 56 -2.22 0.00 7.01
N ASN A 57 -1.31 -0.56 6.22
CA ASN A 57 -0.09 -1.19 6.73
C ASN A 57 1.05 -0.17 6.89
N ASN A 58 2.13 -0.58 7.56
CA ASN A 58 3.33 0.25 7.66
C ASN A 58 4.13 0.19 6.35
N PRO A 59 4.79 1.30 5.95
CA PRO A 59 5.86 1.22 4.98
C PRO A 59 7.02 0.38 5.53
N THR A 60 7.78 -0.23 4.63
CA THR A 60 8.91 -1.12 5.00
C THR A 60 10.26 -0.41 4.97
N SER A 61 10.32 0.81 4.49
CA SER A 61 11.56 1.56 4.25
C SER A 61 12.13 2.26 5.50
N GLY A 62 11.39 2.32 6.60
CA GLY A 62 11.87 2.96 7.81
C GLY A 62 10.82 3.13 8.91
N THR A 63 11.25 3.77 10.00
CA THR A 63 10.37 4.07 11.14
C THR A 63 9.49 5.26 10.83
N VAL A 64 8.18 5.11 11.02
CA VAL A 64 7.20 6.17 10.78
C VAL A 64 7.12 7.09 11.99
N SER A 65 7.18 8.38 11.76
CA SER A 65 6.96 9.44 12.75
C SER A 65 5.48 9.78 12.88
N LYS A 66 4.78 9.88 11.75
CA LYS A 66 3.33 10.13 11.69
C LYS A 66 2.76 9.77 10.34
N TYR A 67 1.44 9.60 10.29
CA TYR A 67 0.66 9.50 9.06
C TYR A 67 -0.20 10.74 8.88
N ASN A 68 -0.22 11.29 7.67
CA ASN A 68 -1.14 12.34 7.27
C ASN A 68 -2.24 11.72 6.40
N ILE A 69 -3.48 12.00 6.73
CA ILE A 69 -4.66 11.45 6.08
C ILE A 69 -5.25 12.50 5.14
N TYR A 70 -5.52 12.08 3.90
CA TYR A 70 -6.15 12.91 2.88
C TYR A 70 -7.44 12.25 2.40
N ILE A 71 -8.52 13.01 2.34
CA ILE A 71 -9.83 12.58 1.83
C ILE A 71 -10.33 13.60 0.83
N ASP A 72 -10.79 13.13 -0.32
CA ASP A 72 -11.26 13.95 -1.44
C ASP A 72 -10.25 15.05 -1.84
N GLY A 73 -8.95 14.71 -1.80
CA GLY A 73 -7.84 15.59 -2.14
C GLY A 73 -7.43 16.57 -1.03
N ASN A 74 -8.14 16.62 0.10
CA ASN A 74 -7.87 17.54 1.20
C ASN A 74 -7.18 16.85 2.38
N TYR A 75 -6.20 17.52 2.99
CA TYR A 75 -5.65 17.10 4.26
C TYR A 75 -6.72 17.16 5.36
N VAL A 76 -6.86 16.08 6.09
CA VAL A 76 -7.85 15.96 7.17
C VAL A 76 -7.20 16.05 8.54
N THR A 77 -6.21 15.20 8.81
CA THR A 77 -5.54 15.12 10.11
C THR A 77 -4.25 14.31 10.01
N SER A 78 -3.52 14.22 11.13
CA SER A 78 -2.42 13.27 11.29
C SER A 78 -2.61 12.38 12.50
N THR A 79 -2.04 11.17 12.46
CA THR A 79 -2.09 10.19 13.53
C THR A 79 -0.78 9.40 13.60
N ASN A 80 -0.53 8.75 14.74
CA ASN A 80 0.59 7.81 14.91
C ASN A 80 0.13 6.33 14.85
N THR A 81 -1.16 6.11 14.63
CA THR A 81 -1.74 4.76 14.48
C THR A 81 -2.04 4.46 13.02
N ASN A 82 -2.21 3.18 12.70
CA ASN A 82 -2.51 2.71 11.35
C ASN A 82 -4.02 2.69 11.04
N ARG A 83 -4.79 3.50 11.73
CA ARG A 83 -6.24 3.62 11.58
C ARG A 83 -6.71 5.05 11.76
N TYR A 84 -7.70 5.43 10.95
CA TYR A 84 -8.46 6.65 11.09
C TYR A 84 -9.95 6.37 10.99
N ASP A 85 -10.74 6.93 11.91
CA ASP A 85 -12.20 6.85 11.91
C ASP A 85 -12.76 8.07 11.18
N TYR A 86 -13.17 7.87 9.95
CA TYR A 86 -13.79 8.90 9.11
C TYR A 86 -15.31 8.83 9.24
N TYR A 87 -15.88 9.81 9.94
CA TYR A 87 -17.34 9.94 10.02
C TYR A 87 -17.90 10.71 8.82
N THR A 88 -18.81 10.09 8.07
CA THR A 88 -19.48 10.76 6.94
C THR A 88 -20.91 10.24 6.75
N THR A 89 -21.81 11.17 6.46
CA THR A 89 -23.19 10.89 6.02
C THR A 89 -23.38 11.21 4.53
N SER A 90 -22.30 11.61 3.85
CA SER A 90 -22.33 11.98 2.43
C SER A 90 -22.36 10.73 1.55
N VAL A 91 -23.51 10.48 0.94
CA VAL A 91 -23.76 9.34 0.05
C VAL A 91 -23.21 9.65 -1.35
N LYS A 92 -21.93 9.39 -1.52
CA LYS A 92 -21.18 9.57 -2.79
C LYS A 92 -19.92 8.72 -2.80
N TYR A 93 -19.19 8.75 -3.88
CA TYR A 93 -17.81 8.24 -3.89
C TYR A 93 -16.87 9.24 -3.21
N HIS A 94 -15.98 8.70 -2.40
CA HIS A 94 -14.87 9.38 -1.76
C HIS A 94 -13.55 8.79 -2.24
N THR A 95 -12.51 9.59 -2.16
CA THR A 95 -11.13 9.12 -2.38
C THR A 95 -10.31 9.33 -1.12
N THR A 96 -9.38 8.42 -0.84
CA THR A 96 -8.45 8.57 0.28
C THR A 96 -7.06 8.08 -0.09
N TRP A 97 -6.05 8.71 0.47
CA TRP A 97 -4.67 8.27 0.44
C TRP A 97 -3.94 8.73 1.70
N ILE A 98 -2.87 8.04 2.05
CA ILE A 98 -2.10 8.24 3.28
C ILE A 98 -0.67 8.63 2.90
N GLU A 99 -0.13 9.64 3.56
CA GLU A 99 1.28 10.02 3.54
C GLU A 99 1.91 9.54 4.85
N ALA A 100 2.90 8.67 4.78
CA ALA A 100 3.75 8.34 5.93
C ALA A 100 4.96 9.28 5.94
N VAL A 101 5.17 9.98 7.03
CA VAL A 101 6.37 10.77 7.28
C VAL A 101 7.33 9.94 8.14
N LEU A 102 8.49 9.61 7.60
CA LEU A 102 9.48 8.79 8.29
C LEU A 102 10.33 9.63 9.24
N SER A 103 10.97 8.98 10.21
CA SER A 103 11.81 9.64 11.21
C SER A 103 13.02 10.38 10.62
N ASN A 104 13.47 9.98 9.42
CA ASN A 104 14.53 10.67 8.67
C ASN A 104 14.02 11.86 7.85
N GLY A 105 12.71 12.18 7.91
CA GLY A 105 12.07 13.26 7.17
C GLY A 105 11.62 12.87 5.75
N SER A 106 11.94 11.68 5.25
CA SER A 106 11.40 11.22 3.97
C SER A 106 9.92 10.89 4.06
N LYS A 107 9.26 10.80 2.92
CA LYS A 107 7.81 10.58 2.81
C LYS A 107 7.52 9.44 1.87
N GLU A 108 6.53 8.64 2.22
CA GLU A 108 5.95 7.60 1.37
C GLU A 108 4.44 7.78 1.27
N TYR A 109 3.86 7.26 0.21
CA TYR A 109 2.45 7.46 -0.12
C TYR A 109 1.80 6.15 -0.49
N THR A 110 0.57 5.94 -0.03
CA THR A 110 -0.27 4.86 -0.56
C THR A 110 -0.78 5.24 -1.95
N LYS A 111 -1.20 4.23 -2.71
CA LYS A 111 -2.10 4.48 -3.84
C LYS A 111 -3.41 5.08 -3.33
N THR A 112 -4.05 5.89 -4.16
CA THR A 112 -5.39 6.41 -3.86
C THR A 112 -6.41 5.28 -3.95
N VAL A 113 -7.23 5.17 -2.92
CA VAL A 113 -8.38 4.26 -2.87
C VAL A 113 -9.65 5.08 -3.07
N LYS A 114 -10.52 4.62 -3.95
CA LYS A 114 -11.86 5.16 -4.17
C LYS A 114 -12.88 4.21 -3.54
N PHE A 115 -13.79 4.72 -2.72
CA PHE A 115 -14.86 3.94 -2.11
C PHE A 115 -16.16 4.70 -2.13
N GLY A 116 -17.28 3.98 -2.27
CA GLY A 116 -18.62 4.57 -2.24
C GLY A 116 -19.21 4.51 -0.84
N VAL A 117 -19.94 5.54 -0.45
CA VAL A 117 -20.75 5.56 0.76
C VAL A 117 -22.22 5.48 0.38
N SER A 118 -22.94 4.49 0.93
CA SER A 118 -24.38 4.33 0.75
C SER A 118 -25.14 4.64 2.03
N LYS A 119 -26.43 4.90 1.92
CA LYS A 119 -27.30 4.96 3.09
C LYS A 119 -27.20 3.63 3.84
N LYS A 120 -27.22 3.67 5.17
CA LYS A 120 -27.14 2.50 6.03
C LYS A 120 -28.18 1.44 5.59
N GLY A 121 -27.70 0.24 5.30
CA GLY A 121 -28.50 -0.83 4.74
C GLY A 121 -28.21 -1.04 3.27
N LEU A 122 -26.97 -1.54 2.97
CA LEU A 122 -26.77 -2.24 1.71
C LEU A 122 -27.85 -3.32 1.60
N ALA A 123 -28.65 -3.26 0.53
CA ALA A 123 -29.56 -4.35 0.21
C ALA A 123 -28.71 -5.62 0.07
N VAL A 124 -28.72 -6.43 1.10
CA VAL A 124 -28.14 -7.77 1.03
C VAL A 124 -29.13 -8.60 0.21
N ASN A 125 -28.70 -9.01 -0.98
CA ASN A 125 -29.47 -9.98 -1.74
C ASN A 125 -29.38 -11.30 -0.98
N ASP A 126 -30.53 -11.95 -0.77
CA ASP A 126 -30.55 -13.32 -0.30
C ASP A 126 -29.91 -14.25 -1.34
N ASN A 127 -29.63 -15.48 -0.96
CA ASN A 127 -29.05 -16.49 -1.86
C ASN A 127 -29.91 -16.80 -3.09
N MET A 128 -31.12 -16.20 -3.20
CA MET A 128 -32.04 -16.33 -4.31
C MET A 128 -32.11 -15.04 -5.15
N GLY A 129 -31.26 -14.05 -4.90
CA GLY A 129 -31.20 -12.80 -5.64
C GLY A 129 -32.32 -11.80 -5.26
N ARG A 130 -33.06 -12.05 -4.19
CA ARG A 130 -34.05 -11.10 -3.69
C ARG A 130 -33.41 -10.03 -2.81
N ARG A 131 -33.81 -8.80 -3.04
CA ARG A 131 -33.43 -7.67 -2.21
C ARG A 131 -34.12 -7.79 -0.86
N LEU A 132 -33.32 -7.81 0.22
CA LEU A 132 -33.85 -7.71 1.57
C LEU A 132 -33.86 -6.25 1.95
N ASP A 133 -35.05 -5.66 2.11
CA ASP A 133 -35.17 -4.29 2.62
C ASP A 133 -34.77 -4.29 4.11
N PRO A 134 -34.01 -3.27 4.55
CA PRO A 134 -33.67 -3.16 5.97
C PRO A 134 -34.94 -2.89 6.78
N VAL A 135 -35.10 -3.66 7.85
CA VAL A 135 -36.16 -3.50 8.86
C VAL A 135 -35.84 -2.27 9.72
#